data_bfabe376b41f4f81fe38e61f2fbfaf86
#
_entry.id   bfabe376b41f4f81fe38e61f2fbfaf86
#
_cell.length_a   1.000
_cell.length_b   1.000
_cell.length_c   1.000
_cell.angle_alpha   90.00
_cell.angle_beta   90.00
_cell.angle_gamma   90.00
#
_symmetry.space_group_name_H-M   'P 1'
#
loop_
_entity.id
_entity.type
_entity.pdbx_description
1 polymer ?
#
loop_
_entity_poly.entity_id
_entity_poly.type
_entity_poly.pdbx_seq_one_letter_code
_entity_poly.pdbx_strand_id
1 'polypeptide(L)'
;MDLIWELPRIVKKGRERAEKILNKDYEDPIIQQMIILSDTRNRQDILTEEWINQLYSGDNLIIIEKLLKLGYREKFDLIYIDPPFLTNANYKGRIVIKTNNTKETLEYLAYRDTWEKGFIGYLEMIYIRLFLLKELLSPKGTIYVHLDYRTVHYVKILMDEIFGRENFLNEVIWAYKSGGTSNRYFSRKHDNILVYSKTKDYIFNPQLEKSYNRGLKPYRLKGVEEFQDDIGWYTLVKLKDVWQIDMVGRTSRERVGYDTQKPEKLLERIILTSSDEGSLIGDFFAGSGTTGVIAEKYDRKWIMVDKGGLSLTTINKRLIENQSQSY
;
A
#
# COMPACT_ATOMS: atom_id res chain seq x y z
N MET A 1 5.48 -9.97 -28.81
CA MET A 1 4.20 -9.46 -28.26
C MET A 1 4.12 -7.99 -28.64
N ASP A 2 3.13 -7.62 -29.42
CA ASP A 2 3.02 -6.24 -29.91
C ASP A 2 2.13 -5.42 -28.95
N LEU A 3 2.75 -4.98 -27.85
CA LEU A 3 2.09 -4.29 -26.75
C LEU A 3 1.37 -3.00 -27.20
N ILE A 4 1.86 -2.35 -28.27
CA ILE A 4 1.27 -1.14 -28.84
C ILE A 4 -0.17 -1.41 -29.30
N TRP A 5 -0.44 -2.57 -29.85
CA TRP A 5 -1.78 -2.98 -30.28
C TRP A 5 -2.67 -3.49 -29.13
N GLU A 6 -2.06 -4.07 -28.10
CA GLU A 6 -2.81 -4.62 -26.97
C GLU A 6 -3.25 -3.55 -25.96
N LEU A 7 -2.49 -2.48 -25.75
CA LEU A 7 -2.85 -1.43 -24.78
C LEU A 7 -4.23 -0.80 -25.05
N PRO A 8 -4.56 -0.36 -26.29
CA PRO A 8 -5.91 0.18 -26.56
C PRO A 8 -7.03 -0.83 -26.31
N ARG A 9 -6.77 -2.11 -26.56
CA ARG A 9 -7.72 -3.20 -26.31
C ARG A 9 -7.94 -3.44 -24.82
N ILE A 10 -6.86 -3.42 -24.02
CA ILE A 10 -6.92 -3.53 -22.55
C ILE A 10 -7.75 -2.39 -21.98
N VAL A 11 -7.46 -1.16 -22.39
CA VAL A 11 -8.19 0.05 -21.96
C VAL A 11 -9.67 -0.08 -22.31
N LYS A 12 -10.01 -0.36 -23.57
CA LYS A 12 -11.41 -0.47 -24.03
C LYS A 12 -12.17 -1.54 -23.24
N LYS A 13 -11.65 -2.76 -23.20
CA LYS A 13 -12.31 -3.88 -22.48
C LYS A 13 -12.38 -3.65 -20.98
N GLY A 14 -11.32 -3.11 -20.39
CA GLY A 14 -11.27 -2.81 -18.97
C GLY A 14 -12.29 -1.76 -18.57
N ARG A 15 -12.43 -0.70 -19.38
CA ARG A 15 -13.43 0.35 -19.19
C ARG A 15 -14.86 -0.22 -19.32
N GLU A 16 -15.17 -0.93 -20.41
CA GLU A 16 -16.49 -1.56 -20.62
C GLU A 16 -16.87 -2.48 -19.44
N ARG A 17 -15.90 -3.23 -18.91
CA ARG A 17 -16.15 -4.11 -17.76
C ARG A 17 -16.35 -3.34 -16.46
N ALA A 18 -15.58 -2.29 -16.22
CA ALA A 18 -15.73 -1.44 -15.05
C ALA A 18 -17.07 -0.69 -15.08
N GLU A 19 -17.47 -0.13 -16.21
CA GLU A 19 -18.77 0.53 -16.40
C GLU A 19 -19.95 -0.45 -16.19
N LYS A 20 -19.81 -1.71 -16.65
CA LYS A 20 -20.82 -2.74 -16.33
C LYS A 20 -20.94 -2.99 -14.83
N ILE A 21 -19.81 -3.02 -14.10
CA ILE A 21 -19.82 -3.17 -12.64
C ILE A 21 -20.51 -1.96 -11.99
N LEU A 22 -20.24 -0.73 -12.43
CA LEU A 22 -20.79 0.49 -11.87
C LEU A 22 -22.29 0.64 -12.11
N ASN A 23 -22.81 0.11 -13.23
CA ASN A 23 -24.20 0.32 -13.71
C ASN A 23 -25.12 -0.87 -13.44
N LYS A 24 -24.62 -1.99 -12.87
CA LYS A 24 -25.40 -3.20 -12.68
C LYS A 24 -26.12 -3.21 -11.34
N ASP A 25 -27.44 -3.40 -11.35
CA ASP A 25 -28.20 -3.81 -10.17
C ASP A 25 -27.85 -5.27 -9.85
N TYR A 26 -27.09 -5.50 -8.81
CA TYR A 26 -26.66 -6.83 -8.39
C TYR A 26 -27.36 -7.29 -7.13
N GLU A 27 -27.65 -8.59 -7.09
CA GLU A 27 -27.77 -9.33 -5.85
C GLU A 27 -26.42 -9.29 -5.10
N ASP A 28 -26.48 -9.19 -3.77
CA ASP A 28 -25.31 -9.04 -2.92
C ASP A 28 -24.26 -10.14 -3.19
N PRO A 29 -23.03 -9.82 -3.59
CA PRO A 29 -21.99 -10.82 -3.71
C PRO A 29 -21.74 -11.47 -2.35
N ILE A 30 -21.73 -12.79 -2.32
CA ILE A 30 -21.40 -13.56 -1.11
C ILE A 30 -19.95 -13.26 -0.74
N ILE A 31 -19.73 -12.53 0.34
CA ILE A 31 -18.39 -12.38 0.93
C ILE A 31 -18.16 -13.56 1.84
N GLN A 32 -17.15 -14.35 1.57
CA GLN A 32 -16.85 -15.56 2.33
C GLN A 32 -16.43 -15.27 3.77
N GLN A 33 -15.84 -14.09 4.05
CA GLN A 33 -15.48 -13.73 5.42
C GLN A 33 -15.25 -12.22 5.54
N MET A 34 -15.88 -11.60 6.52
CA MET A 34 -15.60 -10.24 6.95
C MET A 34 -15.15 -10.29 8.42
N ILE A 35 -13.95 -9.78 8.68
CA ILE A 35 -13.45 -9.62 10.05
C ILE A 35 -13.56 -8.14 10.39
N ILE A 36 -14.31 -7.85 11.43
CA ILE A 36 -14.45 -6.49 11.96
C ILE A 36 -13.62 -6.45 13.25
N LEU A 37 -12.62 -5.59 13.26
CA LEU A 37 -11.78 -5.34 14.43
C LEU A 37 -12.23 -4.02 15.05
N SER A 38 -12.82 -4.08 16.24
CA SER A 38 -13.19 -2.88 16.99
C SER A 38 -11.95 -2.29 17.67
N ASP A 39 -11.86 -0.96 17.70
CA ASP A 39 -10.98 -0.28 18.64
C ASP A 39 -11.41 -0.64 20.07
N THR A 40 -10.56 -1.36 20.80
CA THR A 40 -10.86 -1.82 22.14
C THR A 40 -10.70 -0.72 23.20
N ARG A 41 -10.30 0.48 22.81
CA ARG A 41 -10.05 1.60 23.72
C ARG A 41 -11.29 2.07 24.48
N ASN A 42 -12.53 1.78 23.99
CA ASN A 42 -13.76 2.07 24.72
C ASN A 42 -14.86 1.03 24.45
N ARG A 43 -14.86 -0.08 25.17
CA ARG A 43 -15.93 -1.10 25.10
C ARG A 43 -17.32 -0.62 25.48
N GLN A 44 -17.48 0.55 26.10
CA GLN A 44 -18.78 1.10 26.50
C GLN A 44 -19.51 1.83 25.37
N ASP A 45 -18.83 2.22 24.28
CA ASP A 45 -19.39 3.03 23.20
C ASP A 45 -19.77 2.24 21.92
N ILE A 46 -19.74 0.91 21.96
CA ILE A 46 -20.09 0.03 20.82
C ILE A 46 -21.56 0.20 20.35
N LEU A 47 -22.39 0.88 21.12
CA LEU A 47 -23.79 1.17 20.78
C LEU A 47 -24.01 2.53 20.10
N THR A 48 -22.97 3.34 19.96
CA THR A 48 -22.98 4.57 19.18
C THR A 48 -22.45 4.27 17.77
N GLU A 49 -22.90 5.00 16.74
CA GLU A 49 -22.52 4.84 15.32
C GLU A 49 -21.03 5.06 15.03
N GLU A 50 -20.14 4.53 15.85
CA GLU A 50 -18.70 4.70 15.68
C GLU A 50 -18.14 3.80 14.61
N TRP A 51 -17.18 4.34 13.87
CA TRP A 51 -16.45 3.63 12.83
C TRP A 51 -15.71 2.40 13.36
N ILE A 52 -15.90 1.27 12.68
CA ILE A 52 -15.14 0.03 12.92
C ILE A 52 -14.22 -0.21 11.74
N ASN A 53 -12.93 -0.39 11.99
CA ASN A 53 -11.95 -0.78 11.00
C ASN A 53 -12.27 -2.18 10.43
N GLN A 54 -12.02 -2.38 9.12
CA GLN A 54 -12.55 -3.56 8.42
C GLN A 54 -11.44 -4.31 7.68
N LEU A 55 -11.40 -5.61 7.88
CA LEU A 55 -10.55 -6.53 7.12
C LEU A 55 -11.42 -7.52 6.34
N TYR A 56 -11.32 -7.48 5.02
CA TYR A 56 -12.05 -8.37 4.14
C TYR A 56 -11.15 -9.47 3.58
N SER A 57 -11.69 -10.69 3.56
CA SER A 57 -11.07 -11.85 2.92
C SER A 57 -11.72 -12.15 1.59
N GLY A 58 -10.96 -12.13 0.49
CA GLY A 58 -11.46 -12.51 -0.82
C GLY A 58 -10.80 -11.79 -1.99
N ASP A 59 -11.36 -11.99 -3.18
CA ASP A 59 -10.93 -11.26 -4.37
C ASP A 59 -11.28 -9.77 -4.23
N ASN A 60 -10.26 -8.94 -4.30
CA ASN A 60 -10.42 -7.50 -4.11
C ASN A 60 -11.33 -6.84 -5.15
N LEU A 61 -11.46 -7.38 -6.36
CA LEU A 61 -12.41 -6.86 -7.35
C LEU A 61 -13.86 -6.98 -6.85
N ILE A 62 -14.21 -8.13 -6.27
CA ILE A 62 -15.55 -8.40 -5.71
C ILE A 62 -15.79 -7.47 -4.51
N ILE A 63 -14.78 -7.28 -3.67
CA ILE A 63 -14.91 -6.44 -2.47
C ILE A 63 -15.00 -4.96 -2.84
N ILE A 64 -14.21 -4.48 -3.82
CA ILE A 64 -14.34 -3.11 -4.35
C ILE A 64 -15.77 -2.87 -4.88
N GLU A 65 -16.31 -3.80 -5.67
CA GLU A 65 -17.68 -3.74 -6.16
C GLU A 65 -18.68 -3.64 -5.02
N LYS A 66 -18.54 -4.46 -3.97
CA LYS A 66 -19.42 -4.40 -2.79
C LYS A 66 -19.28 -3.06 -2.04
N LEU A 67 -18.07 -2.57 -1.83
CA LEU A 67 -17.86 -1.28 -1.16
C LEU A 67 -18.53 -0.14 -1.92
N LEU A 68 -18.46 -0.12 -3.26
CA LEU A 68 -19.15 0.87 -4.08
C LEU A 68 -20.66 0.83 -3.86
N LYS A 69 -21.26 -0.36 -3.74
CA LYS A 69 -22.68 -0.55 -3.46
C LYS A 69 -23.08 -0.16 -2.04
N LEU A 70 -22.19 -0.42 -1.06
CA LEU A 70 -22.37 -0.01 0.34
C LEU A 70 -22.23 1.49 0.57
N GLY A 71 -22.05 2.31 -0.49
CA GLY A 71 -21.96 3.76 -0.40
C GLY A 71 -20.56 4.30 -0.10
N TYR A 72 -19.51 3.49 -0.27
CA TYR A 72 -18.13 3.94 -0.11
C TYR A 72 -17.58 4.70 -1.33
N ARG A 73 -18.40 5.00 -2.34
CA ARG A 73 -18.01 5.89 -3.43
C ARG A 73 -17.56 7.23 -2.86
N GLU A 74 -16.39 7.71 -3.31
CA GLU A 74 -15.80 8.98 -2.90
C GLU A 74 -15.55 9.13 -1.38
N LYS A 75 -15.19 8.04 -0.70
CA LYS A 75 -14.97 8.06 0.76
C LYS A 75 -13.51 7.90 1.17
N PHE A 76 -12.65 7.34 0.34
CA PHE A 76 -11.26 7.08 0.70
C PHE A 76 -10.37 8.30 0.41
N ASP A 77 -9.69 8.81 1.43
CA ASP A 77 -8.74 9.92 1.27
C ASP A 77 -7.37 9.43 0.80
N LEU A 78 -7.02 8.20 1.13
CA LEU A 78 -5.79 7.57 0.69
C LEU A 78 -6.05 6.12 0.31
N ILE A 79 -5.57 5.71 -0.85
CA ILE A 79 -5.48 4.30 -1.23
C ILE A 79 -4.01 3.97 -1.50
N TYR A 80 -3.47 2.97 -0.81
CA TYR A 80 -2.18 2.37 -1.11
C TYR A 80 -2.40 0.95 -1.61
N ILE A 81 -1.72 0.57 -2.68
CA ILE A 81 -1.72 -0.81 -3.17
C ILE A 81 -0.32 -1.28 -3.54
N ASP A 82 -0.04 -2.54 -3.20
CA ASP A 82 1.19 -3.28 -3.54
C ASP A 82 0.81 -4.57 -4.31
N PRO A 83 0.36 -4.43 -5.58
CA PRO A 83 -0.09 -5.58 -6.35
C PRO A 83 1.07 -6.52 -6.69
N PRO A 84 0.81 -7.78 -7.11
CA PRO A 84 1.84 -8.67 -7.63
C PRO A 84 2.68 -8.02 -8.72
N PHE A 85 4.00 -8.30 -8.78
CA PHE A 85 4.96 -7.64 -9.69
C PHE A 85 5.27 -8.44 -10.97
N LEU A 86 4.48 -9.46 -11.27
CA LEU A 86 4.72 -10.36 -12.41
C LEU A 86 6.10 -11.04 -12.35
N THR A 87 6.47 -11.52 -11.18
CA THR A 87 7.77 -12.18 -10.96
C THR A 87 7.79 -13.61 -11.45
N ASN A 88 6.62 -14.19 -11.76
CA ASN A 88 6.40 -15.62 -12.04
C ASN A 88 6.86 -16.55 -10.89
N ALA A 89 6.86 -16.03 -9.66
CA ALA A 89 7.26 -16.74 -8.47
C ALA A 89 6.06 -17.11 -7.57
N ASN A 90 6.25 -18.14 -6.76
CA ASN A 90 5.37 -18.46 -5.67
C ASN A 90 5.95 -17.88 -4.38
N TYR A 91 5.23 -16.99 -3.74
CA TYR A 91 5.63 -16.39 -2.48
C TYR A 91 5.11 -17.22 -1.31
N LYS A 92 5.98 -17.48 -0.34
CA LYS A 92 5.69 -18.27 0.84
C LYS A 92 5.71 -17.39 2.08
N GLY A 93 4.97 -17.78 3.08
CA GLY A 93 5.06 -17.24 4.43
C GLY A 93 5.38 -18.36 5.41
N ARG A 94 5.90 -18.00 6.58
CA ARG A 94 6.31 -18.93 7.63
C ARG A 94 5.61 -18.59 8.93
N ILE A 95 4.88 -19.55 9.48
CA ILE A 95 4.34 -19.46 10.82
C ILE A 95 5.21 -20.34 11.74
N VAL A 96 5.73 -19.72 12.79
CA VAL A 96 6.49 -20.43 13.82
C VAL A 96 5.55 -20.69 15.00
N ILE A 97 5.23 -21.96 15.20
CA ILE A 97 4.48 -22.44 16.36
C ILE A 97 5.49 -22.83 17.43
N LYS A 98 5.47 -22.13 18.56
CA LYS A 98 6.26 -22.47 19.73
C LYS A 98 5.34 -23.12 20.76
N THR A 99 5.61 -24.37 21.10
CA THR A 99 5.07 -25.03 22.30
C THR A 99 6.16 -25.06 23.35
N ASN A 100 5.82 -25.44 24.61
CA ASN A 100 6.79 -25.46 25.71
C ASN A 100 8.06 -26.26 25.42
N ASN A 101 8.03 -27.23 24.50
CA ASN A 101 9.15 -28.13 24.21
C ASN A 101 9.53 -28.24 22.71
N THR A 102 8.76 -27.65 21.80
CA THR A 102 9.01 -27.76 20.36
C THR A 102 8.83 -26.44 19.63
N LYS A 103 9.60 -26.26 18.56
CA LYS A 103 9.47 -25.16 17.64
C LYS A 103 9.23 -25.75 16.25
N GLU A 104 8.01 -25.65 15.78
CA GLU A 104 7.64 -26.07 14.43
C GLU A 104 7.50 -24.86 13.52
N THR A 105 8.03 -24.99 12.30
CA THR A 105 7.88 -23.97 11.27
C THR A 105 7.02 -24.53 10.16
N LEU A 106 5.84 -23.97 9.98
CA LEU A 106 4.96 -24.31 8.89
C LEU A 106 5.15 -23.29 7.76
N GLU A 107 5.43 -23.78 6.55
CA GLU A 107 5.48 -22.96 5.33
C GLU A 107 4.13 -23.04 4.62
N TYR A 108 3.60 -21.88 4.26
CA TYR A 108 2.36 -21.74 3.50
C TYR A 108 2.60 -20.95 2.22
N LEU A 109 1.82 -21.24 1.19
CA LEU A 109 1.76 -20.40 0.01
C LEU A 109 1.03 -19.09 0.37
N ALA A 110 1.74 -17.96 0.33
CA ALA A 110 1.16 -16.64 0.55
C ALA A 110 0.32 -16.24 -0.67
N TYR A 111 0.93 -16.21 -1.85
CA TYR A 111 0.24 -15.98 -3.12
C TYR A 111 1.08 -16.47 -4.31
N ARG A 112 0.40 -16.64 -5.45
CA ARG A 112 1.03 -16.96 -6.74
C ARG A 112 1.04 -15.73 -7.60
N ASP A 113 2.22 -15.36 -8.08
CA ASP A 113 2.41 -14.26 -9.02
C ASP A 113 2.58 -14.81 -10.45
N THR A 114 1.63 -15.68 -10.85
CA THR A 114 1.60 -16.32 -12.18
C THR A 114 0.29 -16.01 -12.88
N TRP A 115 0.36 -15.67 -14.16
CA TRP A 115 -0.77 -15.20 -14.95
C TRP A 115 -0.97 -16.05 -16.20
N GLU A 116 -2.14 -16.67 -16.36
CA GLU A 116 -2.45 -17.55 -17.49
C GLU A 116 -2.24 -16.85 -18.85
N LYS A 117 -2.61 -15.56 -18.94
CA LYS A 117 -2.40 -14.73 -20.13
C LYS A 117 -1.10 -13.92 -20.08
N GLY A 118 -0.17 -14.28 -19.18
CA GLY A 118 1.09 -13.57 -18.97
C GLY A 118 0.90 -12.08 -18.70
N PHE A 119 1.74 -11.26 -19.31
CA PHE A 119 1.78 -9.81 -19.10
C PHE A 119 0.46 -9.09 -19.44
N ILE A 120 -0.23 -9.50 -20.50
CA ILE A 120 -1.52 -8.91 -20.90
C ILE A 120 -2.59 -9.15 -19.83
N GLY A 121 -2.67 -10.38 -19.31
CA GLY A 121 -3.62 -10.70 -18.22
C GLY A 121 -3.36 -9.89 -16.96
N TYR A 122 -2.10 -9.62 -16.65
CA TYR A 122 -1.72 -8.73 -15.55
C TYR A 122 -2.23 -7.30 -15.78
N LEU A 123 -2.01 -6.73 -16.96
CA LEU A 123 -2.47 -5.38 -17.29
C LEU A 123 -4.01 -5.28 -17.32
N GLU A 124 -4.71 -6.29 -17.82
CA GLU A 124 -6.18 -6.36 -17.76
C GLU A 124 -6.67 -6.37 -16.30
N MET A 125 -6.01 -7.14 -15.43
CA MET A 125 -6.35 -7.24 -14.01
C MET A 125 -6.14 -5.92 -13.27
N ILE A 126 -5.00 -5.27 -13.48
CA ILE A 126 -4.67 -4.03 -12.75
C ILE A 126 -5.52 -2.86 -13.25
N TYR A 127 -5.79 -2.77 -14.56
CA TYR A 127 -6.58 -1.69 -15.14
C TYR A 127 -7.97 -1.59 -14.50
N ILE A 128 -8.73 -2.70 -14.46
CA ILE A 128 -10.09 -2.69 -13.93
C ILE A 128 -10.12 -2.30 -12.44
N ARG A 129 -9.13 -2.76 -11.68
CA ARG A 129 -9.02 -2.40 -10.26
C ARG A 129 -8.70 -0.93 -10.06
N LEU A 130 -7.72 -0.40 -10.77
CA LEU A 130 -7.38 1.02 -10.70
C LEU A 130 -8.56 1.92 -11.10
N PHE A 131 -9.32 1.54 -12.13
CA PHE A 131 -10.51 2.27 -12.56
C PHE A 131 -11.55 2.35 -11.44
N LEU A 132 -11.87 1.22 -10.79
CA LEU A 132 -12.84 1.17 -9.71
C LEU A 132 -12.31 1.79 -8.40
N LEU A 133 -11.01 1.68 -8.11
CA LEU A 133 -10.39 2.34 -6.97
C LEU A 133 -10.46 3.86 -7.08
N LYS A 134 -10.37 4.43 -8.29
CA LYS A 134 -10.60 5.86 -8.52
C LYS A 134 -12.01 6.28 -8.09
N GLU A 135 -13.03 5.42 -8.30
CA GLU A 135 -14.40 5.72 -7.87
C GLU A 135 -14.54 5.72 -6.33
N LEU A 136 -13.74 4.91 -5.62
CA LEU A 136 -13.72 4.92 -4.15
C LEU A 136 -13.00 6.14 -3.57
N LEU A 137 -12.02 6.73 -4.28
CA LEU A 137 -11.30 7.91 -3.80
C LEU A 137 -12.22 9.12 -3.61
N SER A 138 -12.06 9.82 -2.50
CA SER A 138 -12.69 11.12 -2.26
C SER A 138 -12.19 12.17 -3.28
N PRO A 139 -12.89 13.29 -3.48
CA PRO A 139 -12.39 14.37 -4.35
C PRO A 139 -10.99 14.85 -3.95
N LYS A 140 -10.62 14.77 -2.66
CA LYS A 140 -9.30 15.12 -2.14
C LYS A 140 -8.34 13.93 -2.02
N GLY A 141 -8.77 12.75 -2.45
CA GLY A 141 -8.05 11.51 -2.28
C GLY A 141 -6.86 11.35 -3.21
N THR A 142 -5.86 10.59 -2.75
CA THR A 142 -4.67 10.20 -3.49
C THR A 142 -4.54 8.68 -3.52
N ILE A 143 -3.93 8.16 -4.59
CA ILE A 143 -3.57 6.75 -4.72
C ILE A 143 -2.07 6.59 -4.90
N TYR A 144 -1.50 5.63 -4.17
CA TYR A 144 -0.11 5.21 -4.25
C TYR A 144 -0.08 3.78 -4.79
N VAL A 145 0.55 3.57 -5.93
CA VAL A 145 0.68 2.25 -6.57
C VAL A 145 2.14 1.84 -6.58
N HIS A 146 2.45 0.87 -5.73
CA HIS A 146 3.80 0.35 -5.56
C HIS A 146 4.09 -0.72 -6.59
N LEU A 147 5.17 -0.57 -7.32
CA LEU A 147 5.53 -1.41 -8.47
C LEU A 147 7.04 -1.56 -8.57
N ASP A 148 7.49 -2.60 -9.22
CA ASP A 148 8.90 -2.72 -9.59
C ASP A 148 9.14 -2.37 -11.08
N TYR A 149 10.39 -2.41 -11.50
CA TYR A 149 10.85 -2.09 -12.84
C TYR A 149 10.16 -2.90 -13.98
N ARG A 150 9.51 -4.05 -13.66
CA ARG A 150 8.85 -4.91 -14.66
C ARG A 150 7.55 -4.31 -15.13
N THR A 151 6.85 -3.63 -14.28
CA THR A 151 5.44 -3.25 -14.48
C THR A 151 5.20 -1.74 -14.43
N VAL A 152 6.05 -0.97 -13.72
CA VAL A 152 5.82 0.45 -13.45
C VAL A 152 5.54 1.29 -14.70
N HIS A 153 6.32 1.14 -15.76
CA HIS A 153 6.19 1.97 -16.96
C HIS A 153 4.87 1.74 -17.70
N TYR A 154 4.37 0.51 -17.69
CA TYR A 154 3.11 0.14 -18.34
C TYR A 154 1.91 0.54 -17.49
N VAL A 155 2.00 0.35 -16.18
CA VAL A 155 0.94 0.78 -15.25
C VAL A 155 0.86 2.31 -15.23
N LYS A 156 1.99 3.03 -15.37
CA LYS A 156 2.01 4.49 -15.52
C LYS A 156 1.12 4.96 -16.69
N ILE A 157 1.21 4.30 -17.86
CA ILE A 157 0.37 4.64 -19.02
C ILE A 157 -1.11 4.40 -18.72
N LEU A 158 -1.44 3.29 -18.06
CA LEU A 158 -2.82 2.99 -17.66
C LEU A 158 -3.35 3.99 -16.63
N MET A 159 -2.52 4.42 -15.69
CA MET A 159 -2.90 5.44 -14.70
C MET A 159 -3.08 6.82 -15.34
N ASP A 160 -2.28 7.21 -16.33
CA ASP A 160 -2.48 8.44 -17.10
C ASP A 160 -3.84 8.44 -17.81
N GLU A 161 -4.25 7.29 -18.35
CA GLU A 161 -5.55 7.10 -19.00
C GLU A 161 -6.72 7.18 -17.99
N ILE A 162 -6.55 6.59 -16.80
CA ILE A 162 -7.61 6.51 -15.79
C ILE A 162 -7.76 7.82 -15.01
N PHE A 163 -6.67 8.35 -14.50
CA PHE A 163 -6.65 9.50 -13.58
C PHE A 163 -6.50 10.84 -14.30
N GLY A 164 -5.96 10.83 -15.52
CA GLY A 164 -5.50 12.01 -16.23
C GLY A 164 -4.03 12.31 -15.93
N ARG A 165 -3.26 12.59 -16.97
CA ARG A 165 -1.82 12.90 -16.86
C ARG A 165 -1.55 14.12 -15.97
N GLU A 166 -2.45 15.07 -15.96
CA GLU A 166 -2.40 16.28 -15.15
C GLU A 166 -2.52 16.02 -13.65
N ASN A 167 -3.05 14.87 -13.25
CA ASN A 167 -3.22 14.47 -11.85
C ASN A 167 -2.06 13.57 -11.34
N PHE A 168 -1.06 13.34 -12.17
CA PHE A 168 0.19 12.73 -11.75
C PHE A 168 0.94 13.67 -10.81
N LEU A 169 1.27 13.21 -9.61
CA LEU A 169 1.97 13.99 -8.60
C LEU A 169 3.46 13.67 -8.58
N ASN A 170 3.80 12.41 -8.36
CA ASN A 170 5.18 11.95 -8.26
C ASN A 170 5.37 10.50 -8.71
N GLU A 171 6.56 10.18 -9.14
CA GLU A 171 7.15 8.86 -9.08
C GLU A 171 8.14 8.85 -7.91
N VAL A 172 7.75 8.21 -6.81
CA VAL A 172 8.64 8.05 -5.66
C VAL A 172 9.54 6.85 -5.89
N ILE A 173 10.85 7.06 -5.75
CA ILE A 173 11.86 6.00 -5.80
C ILE A 173 12.13 5.53 -4.37
N TRP A 174 11.63 4.36 -4.00
CA TRP A 174 11.99 3.72 -2.75
C TRP A 174 13.27 2.92 -2.91
N ALA A 175 14.37 3.48 -2.46
CA ALA A 175 15.70 2.88 -2.54
C ALA A 175 16.09 2.18 -1.23
N TYR A 176 16.73 0.99 -1.35
CA TYR A 176 17.12 0.15 -0.23
C TYR A 176 18.50 -0.48 -0.48
N LYS A 177 19.24 -0.79 0.60
CA LYS A 177 20.58 -1.38 0.53
C LYS A 177 20.58 -2.89 0.32
N SER A 178 19.56 -3.58 0.85
CA SER A 178 19.43 -5.03 0.79
C SER A 178 19.05 -5.53 -0.61
N GLY A 179 19.01 -6.84 -0.80
CA GLY A 179 18.67 -7.48 -2.06
C GLY A 179 19.90 -8.04 -2.80
N GLY A 180 19.63 -8.76 -3.91
CA GLY A 180 20.64 -9.46 -4.68
C GLY A 180 21.70 -8.56 -5.33
N THR A 181 22.82 -9.17 -5.71
CA THR A 181 23.87 -8.53 -6.53
C THR A 181 23.92 -9.20 -7.90
N SER A 182 24.46 -8.51 -8.90
CA SER A 182 24.64 -9.03 -10.24
C SER A 182 26.00 -8.63 -10.82
N ASN A 183 26.60 -9.55 -11.58
CA ASN A 183 27.81 -9.29 -12.32
C ASN A 183 27.56 -8.93 -13.80
N ARG A 184 26.29 -8.94 -14.24
CA ARG A 184 25.90 -8.73 -15.66
C ARG A 184 25.16 -7.42 -15.89
N TYR A 185 24.62 -6.81 -14.82
CA TYR A 185 23.88 -5.54 -14.86
C TYR A 185 23.95 -4.87 -13.49
N PHE A 186 23.57 -3.61 -13.41
CA PHE A 186 23.53 -2.90 -12.14
C PHE A 186 22.52 -3.57 -11.20
N SER A 187 22.93 -3.79 -9.94
CA SER A 187 22.07 -4.39 -8.92
C SER A 187 20.83 -3.51 -8.70
N ARG A 188 19.64 -4.13 -8.80
CA ARG A 188 18.37 -3.43 -8.62
C ARG A 188 18.13 -3.20 -7.15
N LYS A 189 18.09 -1.94 -6.75
CA LYS A 189 18.05 -1.50 -5.35
C LYS A 189 16.94 -0.49 -5.09
N HIS A 190 15.89 -0.52 -5.90
CA HIS A 190 14.72 0.32 -5.69
C HIS A 190 13.46 -0.31 -6.30
N ASP A 191 12.34 0.11 -5.75
CA ASP A 191 11.02 -0.01 -6.35
C ASP A 191 10.47 1.40 -6.61
N ASN A 192 9.40 1.49 -7.40
CA ASN A 192 8.76 2.73 -7.79
C ASN A 192 7.36 2.80 -7.19
N ILE A 193 6.97 3.98 -6.72
CA ILE A 193 5.61 4.21 -6.25
C ILE A 193 5.02 5.37 -7.05
N LEU A 194 4.03 5.07 -7.89
CA LEU A 194 3.32 6.07 -8.68
C LEU A 194 2.25 6.72 -7.80
N VAL A 195 2.24 8.05 -7.77
CA VAL A 195 1.33 8.85 -6.95
C VAL A 195 0.42 9.70 -7.84
N TYR A 196 -0.88 9.51 -7.69
CA TYR A 196 -1.91 10.29 -8.40
C TYR A 196 -2.94 10.84 -7.41
N SER A 197 -3.42 12.04 -7.67
CA SER A 197 -4.62 12.56 -7.02
C SER A 197 -5.87 12.28 -7.85
N LYS A 198 -7.05 12.31 -7.21
CA LYS A 198 -8.31 12.24 -7.93
C LYS A 198 -8.63 13.55 -8.65
N THR A 199 -8.34 14.68 -8.00
CA THR A 199 -8.55 16.04 -8.52
C THR A 199 -7.33 16.92 -8.22
N LYS A 200 -7.39 18.21 -8.57
CA LYS A 200 -6.33 19.18 -8.23
C LYS A 200 -6.35 19.62 -6.77
N ASP A 201 -7.47 19.43 -6.08
CA ASP A 201 -7.60 19.71 -4.63
C ASP A 201 -7.41 18.40 -3.88
N TYR A 202 -6.22 18.16 -3.34
CA TYR A 202 -5.84 16.93 -2.64
C TYR A 202 -5.13 17.18 -1.32
N ILE A 203 -5.23 16.23 -0.40
CA ILE A 203 -4.55 16.29 0.89
C ILE A 203 -3.06 16.04 0.67
N PHE A 204 -2.24 17.03 1.10
CA PHE A 204 -0.79 16.90 1.08
C PHE A 204 -0.16 17.63 2.27
N ASN A 205 0.31 16.87 3.25
CA ASN A 205 0.97 17.36 4.46
C ASN A 205 2.48 17.22 4.29
N PRO A 206 3.22 18.30 3.95
CA PRO A 206 4.66 18.23 3.68
C PRO A 206 5.43 17.67 4.88
N GLN A 207 6.12 16.56 4.68
CA GLN A 207 7.00 15.97 5.68
C GLN A 207 8.42 16.56 5.57
N LEU A 208 9.15 16.54 6.68
CA LEU A 208 10.53 17.01 6.74
C LEU A 208 11.51 15.85 6.90
N GLU A 209 12.70 16.01 6.33
CA GLU A 209 13.80 15.09 6.52
C GLU A 209 15.10 15.84 6.89
N LYS A 210 16.01 15.14 7.57
CA LYS A 210 17.35 15.68 7.89
C LYS A 210 18.19 15.75 6.63
N SER A 211 18.71 16.92 6.33
CA SER A 211 19.71 17.15 5.29
C SER A 211 21.03 17.54 5.96
N TYR A 212 21.96 16.58 6.03
CA TYR A 212 23.25 16.84 6.66
C TYR A 212 24.08 17.82 5.84
N ASN A 213 24.66 18.78 6.54
CA ASN A 213 25.52 19.79 5.95
C ASN A 213 26.80 19.15 5.36
N ARG A 214 27.31 19.71 4.28
CA ARG A 214 28.56 19.23 3.71
C ARG A 214 29.68 19.32 4.74
N GLY A 215 30.38 18.21 4.97
CA GLY A 215 31.42 18.13 5.98
C GLY A 215 30.92 18.08 7.42
N LEU A 216 29.61 17.90 7.63
CA LEU A 216 28.98 17.73 8.93
C LEU A 216 29.21 18.90 9.93
N LYS A 217 29.53 20.10 9.41
CA LYS A 217 29.78 21.32 10.17
C LYS A 217 28.66 22.34 9.98
N PRO A 218 28.49 23.29 10.93
CA PRO A 218 27.48 24.31 10.78
C PRO A 218 27.79 25.25 9.62
N TYR A 219 26.81 25.64 8.84
CA TYR A 219 26.93 26.64 7.79
C TYR A 219 26.83 28.08 8.32
N ARG A 220 26.13 28.27 9.45
CA ARG A 220 25.86 29.58 10.10
C ARG A 220 25.23 30.59 9.13
N LEU A 221 24.36 30.11 8.25
CA LEU A 221 23.65 30.97 7.30
C LEU A 221 22.53 31.74 7.99
N LYS A 222 22.43 33.04 7.74
CA LYS A 222 21.38 33.89 8.31
C LYS A 222 20.00 33.40 7.84
N GLY A 223 19.10 33.16 8.80
CA GLY A 223 17.71 32.74 8.51
C GLY A 223 17.53 31.24 8.26
N VAL A 224 18.60 30.44 8.39
CA VAL A 224 18.54 28.97 8.32
C VAL A 224 18.69 28.41 9.73
N GLU A 225 17.69 27.66 10.19
CA GLU A 225 17.76 26.93 11.45
C GLU A 225 18.57 25.64 11.25
N GLU A 226 19.57 25.44 12.05
CA GLU A 226 20.47 24.30 12.00
C GLU A 226 20.40 23.49 13.30
N PHE A 227 20.46 22.19 13.16
CA PHE A 227 20.42 21.23 14.27
C PHE A 227 21.67 20.36 14.26
N GLN A 228 21.97 19.75 15.40
CA GLN A 228 23.10 18.83 15.55
C GLN A 228 22.66 17.52 16.20
N ASP A 229 23.16 16.42 15.71
CA ASP A 229 23.09 15.09 16.34
C ASP A 229 24.46 14.39 16.34
N ASP A 230 24.48 13.11 16.73
CA ASP A 230 25.72 12.31 16.80
C ASP A 230 26.44 12.15 15.45
N ILE A 231 25.73 12.34 14.32
CA ILE A 231 26.33 12.28 12.98
C ILE A 231 26.95 13.63 12.62
N GLY A 232 26.29 14.74 12.95
CA GLY A 232 26.79 16.07 12.64
C GLY A 232 25.71 17.13 12.51
N TRP A 233 26.01 18.23 11.88
CA TRP A 233 25.08 19.34 11.66
C TRP A 233 24.18 19.08 10.44
N TYR A 234 22.89 19.40 10.59
CA TYR A 234 21.88 19.25 9.55
C TYR A 234 20.84 20.37 9.59
N THR A 235 20.13 20.51 8.50
CA THR A 235 18.92 21.32 8.39
C THR A 235 17.73 20.41 8.13
N LEU A 236 16.52 20.88 8.45
CA LEU A 236 15.28 20.20 8.07
C LEU A 236 14.83 20.73 6.70
N VAL A 237 14.69 19.84 5.76
CA VAL A 237 14.21 20.14 4.39
C VAL A 237 12.96 19.36 4.09
N LYS A 238 12.14 19.85 3.15
CA LYS A 238 10.98 19.09 2.66
C LYS A 238 11.43 17.74 2.10
N LEU A 239 10.69 16.69 2.43
CA LEU A 239 10.95 15.34 1.96
C LEU A 239 10.99 15.31 0.42
N LYS A 240 12.00 14.67 -0.12
CA LYS A 240 12.18 14.47 -1.58
C LYS A 240 11.47 13.21 -2.05
N ASP A 241 11.48 12.96 -3.34
CA ASP A 241 10.88 11.80 -4.00
C ASP A 241 11.78 10.55 -4.07
N VAL A 242 13.03 10.65 -3.61
CA VAL A 242 13.93 9.49 -3.46
C VAL A 242 14.08 9.14 -1.98
N TRP A 243 13.46 8.02 -1.59
CA TRP A 243 13.39 7.60 -0.19
C TRP A 243 14.38 6.49 0.12
N GLN A 244 15.34 6.79 0.99
CA GLN A 244 16.32 5.81 1.49
C GLN A 244 15.74 5.13 2.74
N ILE A 245 15.04 4.02 2.55
CA ILE A 245 14.45 3.22 3.62
C ILE A 245 14.81 1.76 3.36
N ASP A 246 15.52 1.11 4.30
CA ASP A 246 15.89 -0.27 4.12
C ASP A 246 14.65 -1.20 4.21
N MET A 247 14.69 -2.32 3.52
CA MET A 247 13.71 -3.39 3.63
C MET A 247 13.72 -3.97 5.05
N VAL A 248 12.62 -4.59 5.46
CA VAL A 248 12.53 -5.27 6.75
C VAL A 248 13.58 -6.38 6.87
N GLY A 249 14.59 -6.13 7.69
CA GLY A 249 15.68 -7.07 7.91
C GLY A 249 15.24 -8.36 8.62
N ARG A 250 16.01 -9.43 8.47
CA ARG A 250 15.71 -10.73 9.11
C ARG A 250 15.65 -10.66 10.64
N THR A 251 16.36 -9.73 11.24
CA THR A 251 16.45 -9.50 12.70
C THR A 251 15.64 -8.30 13.16
N SER A 252 14.90 -7.65 12.27
CA SER A 252 14.05 -6.51 12.62
C SER A 252 12.93 -6.91 13.57
N ARG A 253 12.66 -6.07 14.57
CA ARG A 253 11.55 -6.28 15.52
C ARG A 253 10.17 -6.20 14.86
N GLU A 254 10.04 -5.40 13.79
CA GLU A 254 8.78 -5.29 13.03
C GLU A 254 8.50 -6.49 12.11
N ARG A 255 9.46 -7.45 11.98
CA ARG A 255 9.31 -8.60 11.10
C ARG A 255 8.28 -9.61 11.60
N VAL A 256 7.23 -9.83 10.81
CA VAL A 256 6.14 -10.76 11.13
C VAL A 256 6.22 -12.11 10.39
N GLY A 257 7.29 -12.33 9.60
CA GLY A 257 7.47 -13.60 8.86
C GLY A 257 6.76 -13.65 7.50
N TYR A 258 6.22 -12.53 7.02
CA TYR A 258 5.67 -12.38 5.68
C TYR A 258 6.76 -11.89 4.73
N ASP A 259 7.06 -12.64 3.66
CA ASP A 259 8.28 -12.41 2.85
C ASP A 259 8.30 -11.06 2.13
N THR A 260 7.15 -10.53 1.76
CA THR A 260 7.00 -9.24 1.04
C THR A 260 6.55 -8.10 1.95
N GLN A 261 6.74 -8.24 3.27
CA GLN A 261 6.40 -7.20 4.24
C GLN A 261 7.08 -5.87 3.89
N LYS A 262 6.30 -4.80 3.77
CA LYS A 262 6.81 -3.44 3.61
C LYS A 262 7.21 -2.84 4.96
N PRO A 263 8.28 -2.01 5.01
CA PRO A 263 8.69 -1.32 6.23
C PRO A 263 7.61 -0.36 6.74
N GLU A 264 7.43 -0.32 8.05
CA GLU A 264 6.49 0.61 8.69
C GLU A 264 6.79 2.06 8.34
N LYS A 265 8.06 2.44 8.32
CA LYS A 265 8.52 3.79 7.96
C LYS A 265 8.10 4.21 6.54
N LEU A 266 7.96 3.27 5.61
CA LEU A 266 7.49 3.55 4.25
C LEU A 266 6.02 3.98 4.27
N LEU A 267 5.17 3.19 4.95
CA LEU A 267 3.74 3.46 5.05
C LEU A 267 3.46 4.68 5.93
N GLU A 268 4.26 4.91 6.98
CA GLU A 268 4.20 6.11 7.82
C GLU A 268 4.36 7.40 6.99
N ARG A 269 5.37 7.45 6.11
CA ARG A 269 5.55 8.60 5.20
C ARG A 269 4.34 8.82 4.30
N ILE A 270 3.82 7.76 3.69
CA ILE A 270 2.67 7.83 2.79
C ILE A 270 1.43 8.32 3.53
N ILE A 271 1.12 7.71 4.67
CA ILE A 271 -0.09 7.98 5.46
C ILE A 271 -0.06 9.40 6.00
N LEU A 272 1.04 9.82 6.62
CA LEU A 272 1.17 11.17 7.17
C LEU A 272 1.14 12.26 6.10
N THR A 273 1.66 11.96 4.90
CA THR A 273 1.66 12.94 3.80
C THR A 273 0.26 13.13 3.20
N SER A 274 -0.51 12.07 3.03
CA SER A 274 -1.71 12.10 2.19
C SER A 274 -3.00 11.75 2.93
N SER A 275 -3.02 11.95 4.26
CA SER A 275 -4.22 11.80 5.08
C SER A 275 -4.14 12.66 6.33
N ASP A 276 -5.31 13.02 6.86
CA ASP A 276 -5.49 13.68 8.15
C ASP A 276 -6.03 12.68 9.18
N GLU A 277 -6.03 13.04 10.47
CA GLU A 277 -6.68 12.24 11.52
C GLU A 277 -8.16 12.00 11.17
N GLY A 278 -8.63 10.76 11.36
CA GLY A 278 -9.97 10.34 10.98
C GLY A 278 -10.18 10.05 9.49
N SER A 279 -9.22 10.33 8.60
CA SER A 279 -9.27 9.97 7.18
C SER A 279 -9.43 8.46 6.98
N LEU A 280 -10.19 8.06 5.94
CA LEU A 280 -10.35 6.66 5.56
C LEU A 280 -9.25 6.23 4.57
N ILE A 281 -8.50 5.21 4.97
CA ILE A 281 -7.40 4.62 4.19
C ILE A 281 -7.80 3.26 3.66
N GLY A 282 -7.49 2.98 2.39
CA GLY A 282 -7.72 1.69 1.74
C GLY A 282 -6.43 0.97 1.36
N ASP A 283 -6.37 -0.34 1.62
CA ASP A 283 -5.34 -1.22 1.05
C ASP A 283 -5.99 -2.50 0.52
N PHE A 284 -6.01 -2.62 -0.79
CA PHE A 284 -6.70 -3.72 -1.49
C PHE A 284 -5.77 -4.88 -1.88
N PHE A 285 -4.51 -4.83 -1.40
CA PHE A 285 -3.51 -5.89 -1.50
C PHE A 285 -2.71 -5.95 -0.21
N ALA A 286 -3.41 -6.10 0.92
CA ALA A 286 -2.93 -5.80 2.26
C ALA A 286 -1.69 -6.61 2.71
N GLY A 287 -1.47 -7.80 2.17
CA GLY A 287 -0.32 -8.64 2.47
C GLY A 287 -0.11 -8.85 3.97
N SER A 288 0.92 -8.24 4.52
CA SER A 288 1.22 -8.30 5.97
C SER A 288 0.46 -7.29 6.83
N GLY A 289 -0.37 -6.41 6.22
CA GLY A 289 -1.19 -5.43 6.92
C GLY A 289 -0.45 -4.21 7.47
N THR A 290 0.72 -3.89 6.94
CA THR A 290 1.49 -2.73 7.42
C THR A 290 0.69 -1.44 7.30
N THR A 291 -0.10 -1.27 6.25
CA THR A 291 -0.95 -0.10 6.03
C THR A 291 -1.95 0.11 7.17
N GLY A 292 -2.68 -0.93 7.57
CA GLY A 292 -3.67 -0.85 8.65
C GLY A 292 -3.05 -0.59 10.01
N VAL A 293 -1.91 -1.25 10.32
CA VAL A 293 -1.18 -1.02 11.58
C VAL A 293 -0.73 0.43 11.71
N ILE A 294 -0.19 1.02 10.65
CA ILE A 294 0.26 2.41 10.67
C ILE A 294 -0.92 3.38 10.64
N ALA A 295 -1.99 3.07 9.90
CA ALA A 295 -3.22 3.85 9.93
C ALA A 295 -3.80 3.96 11.35
N GLU A 296 -3.88 2.84 12.05
CA GLU A 296 -4.39 2.79 13.44
C GLU A 296 -3.47 3.54 14.42
N LYS A 297 -2.14 3.41 14.26
CA LYS A 297 -1.15 4.12 15.08
C LYS A 297 -1.31 5.64 15.03
N TYR A 298 -1.80 6.16 13.90
CA TYR A 298 -1.98 7.59 13.67
C TYR A 298 -3.45 8.04 13.63
N ASP A 299 -4.36 7.28 14.23
CA ASP A 299 -5.79 7.60 14.34
C ASP A 299 -6.49 7.80 12.98
N ARG A 300 -6.12 6.97 11.99
CA ARG A 300 -6.81 6.87 10.70
C ARG A 300 -7.74 5.66 10.69
N LYS A 301 -8.88 5.82 10.04
CA LYS A 301 -9.79 4.73 9.70
C LYS A 301 -9.23 3.92 8.56
N TRP A 302 -9.46 2.60 8.52
CA TRP A 302 -8.94 1.78 7.45
C TRP A 302 -9.87 0.65 7.01
N ILE A 303 -9.76 0.29 5.73
CA ILE A 303 -10.30 -0.92 5.14
C ILE A 303 -9.18 -1.64 4.43
N MET A 304 -8.91 -2.88 4.81
CA MET A 304 -7.92 -3.74 4.18
C MET A 304 -8.58 -4.94 3.52
N VAL A 305 -8.00 -5.38 2.40
CA VAL A 305 -8.48 -6.53 1.63
C VAL A 305 -7.30 -7.41 1.24
N ASP A 306 -7.42 -8.72 1.48
CA ASP A 306 -6.48 -9.70 0.96
C ASP A 306 -7.17 -11.04 0.71
N LYS A 307 -6.64 -11.81 -0.25
CA LYS A 307 -7.16 -13.16 -0.60
C LYS A 307 -6.44 -14.27 0.16
N GLY A 308 -5.26 -14.00 0.68
CA GLY A 308 -4.38 -15.01 1.29
C GLY A 308 -4.77 -15.33 2.74
N GLY A 309 -5.04 -16.59 3.07
CA GLY A 309 -5.31 -17.00 4.45
C GLY A 309 -4.17 -16.67 5.41
N LEU A 310 -2.91 -16.72 4.94
CA LEU A 310 -1.75 -16.31 5.73
C LEU A 310 -1.76 -14.80 6.00
N SER A 311 -2.16 -13.98 5.02
CA SER A 311 -2.30 -12.54 5.16
C SER A 311 -3.24 -12.22 6.32
N LEU A 312 -4.45 -12.79 6.31
CA LEU A 312 -5.44 -12.57 7.37
C LEU A 312 -4.94 -12.94 8.77
N THR A 313 -4.30 -14.10 8.89
CA THR A 313 -3.72 -14.55 10.17
C THR A 313 -2.61 -13.60 10.65
N THR A 314 -1.76 -13.15 9.72
CA THR A 314 -0.67 -12.22 10.02
C THR A 314 -1.18 -10.86 10.45
N ILE A 315 -2.17 -10.32 9.72
CA ILE A 315 -2.80 -9.03 10.03
C ILE A 315 -3.46 -9.07 11.41
N ASN A 316 -4.29 -10.08 11.67
CA ASN A 316 -4.97 -10.23 12.96
C ASN A 316 -3.98 -10.28 14.13
N LYS A 317 -2.95 -11.14 14.01
CA LYS A 317 -1.91 -11.23 15.03
C LYS A 317 -1.24 -9.88 15.28
N ARG A 318 -0.87 -9.18 14.23
CA ARG A 318 -0.16 -7.91 14.27
C ARG A 318 -0.99 -6.80 14.93
N LEU A 319 -2.27 -6.73 14.61
CA LEU A 319 -3.19 -5.77 15.21
C LEU A 319 -3.39 -6.02 16.72
N ILE A 320 -3.52 -7.29 17.12
CA ILE A 320 -3.62 -7.67 18.55
C ILE A 320 -2.33 -7.32 19.29
N GLU A 321 -1.16 -7.62 18.74
CA GLU A 321 0.14 -7.30 19.35
C GLU A 321 0.37 -5.79 19.47
N ASN A 322 -0.08 -5.00 18.48
CA ASN A 322 0.05 -3.55 18.49
C ASN A 322 -0.85 -2.92 19.59
N GLN A 323 -2.06 -3.42 19.76
CA GLN A 323 -2.97 -2.98 20.84
C GLN A 323 -2.41 -3.30 22.22
N SER A 324 -1.72 -4.43 22.41
CA SER A 324 -1.11 -4.81 23.69
C SER A 324 0.12 -4.00 24.09
N GLN A 325 0.76 -3.30 23.15
CA GLN A 325 1.93 -2.44 23.40
C GLN A 325 1.55 -0.99 23.73
N SER A 326 0.28 -0.64 23.58
CA SER A 326 -0.23 0.72 23.85
C SER A 326 -0.68 0.93 25.31
N TYR A 327 -0.35 -0.02 26.21
CA TYR A 327 -0.62 0.03 27.67
C TYR A 327 0.66 0.09 28.48
#